data_f886f603ed14f479acb6ae6cf5ac8eaf
#
_entry.id   f886f603ed14f479acb6ae6cf5ac8eaf
#
_cell.length_a   1.000
_cell.length_b   1.000
_cell.length_c   1.000
_cell.angle_alpha   90.00
_cell.angle_beta   90.00
_cell.angle_gamma   90.00
#
_symmetry.space_group_name_H-M   'P 1'
#
loop_
_entity.id
_entity.type
_entity.pdbx_description
1 polymer ?
#
loop_
_entity_poly.entity_id
_entity_poly.type
_entity_poly.pdbx_seq_one_letter_code
_entity_poly.pdbx_strand_id
1 'polypeptide(L)'
;MALWAPTTLVRMRIGAHVRDDDPVGAAAERGAEVVQFFMSDPQGWKKPQPHPQTEALLASDLDVFIHAPYMINVASLNNKIRIPSRKNVIQHAEAAATVGAKGLIVHGGHVTKGEDPAEGFANWRKFFERQVADGGFAVPVLIENTAGGDGAMARTFDSLKLLWDAVGEFGAGFCLDTCHAFAAGEDLVGIVDRVKAITGRIDLVHLNSSRDEFGSSRDRHDNIKTGTIDADQLAAVVATAGCPVVVETPDEGQADDIAFLRDRAGR
;
A
#
# COMPACT_ATOMS: atom_id res chain seq x y z
N MET A 1 -14.95 38.17 -16.89
CA MET A 1 -13.86 37.91 -15.95
C MET A 1 -14.28 36.73 -15.08
N ALA A 2 -13.78 35.55 -15.36
CA ALA A 2 -14.01 34.38 -14.53
C ALA A 2 -13.06 34.46 -13.32
N LEU A 3 -13.62 34.59 -12.13
CA LEU A 3 -12.89 34.56 -10.87
C LEU A 3 -12.33 33.15 -10.67
N TRP A 4 -11.02 33.01 -10.78
CA TRP A 4 -10.32 31.79 -10.41
C TRP A 4 -10.47 31.60 -8.90
N ALA A 5 -11.29 30.65 -8.48
CA ALA A 5 -11.31 30.21 -7.09
C ALA A 5 -9.95 29.61 -6.77
N PRO A 6 -9.31 29.96 -5.65
CA PRO A 6 -8.05 29.34 -5.27
C PRO A 6 -8.29 27.85 -5.05
N THR A 7 -7.56 27.03 -5.79
CA THR A 7 -7.51 25.58 -5.56
C THR A 7 -7.00 25.42 -4.12
N THR A 8 -7.86 24.97 -3.23
CA THR A 8 -7.46 24.64 -1.85
C THR A 8 -6.42 23.53 -2.00
N LEU A 9 -5.16 23.84 -1.70
CA LEU A 9 -4.11 22.84 -1.61
C LEU A 9 -4.57 21.85 -0.54
N VAL A 10 -4.97 20.65 -0.99
CA VAL A 10 -5.28 19.56 -0.06
C VAL A 10 -3.97 19.23 0.64
N ARG A 11 -3.90 19.56 1.94
CA ARG A 11 -2.71 19.26 2.75
C ARG A 11 -2.49 17.77 2.77
N MET A 12 -1.31 17.34 2.33
CA MET A 12 -0.89 15.95 2.32
C MET A 12 -0.87 15.41 3.77
N ARG A 13 -1.56 14.30 4.01
CA ARG A 13 -1.56 13.61 5.29
C ARG A 13 -0.44 12.56 5.28
N ILE A 14 0.43 12.62 6.27
CA ILE A 14 1.62 11.78 6.37
C ILE A 14 1.62 11.06 7.71
N GLY A 15 1.96 9.79 7.71
CA GLY A 15 2.03 8.97 8.91
C GLY A 15 2.91 7.75 8.76
N ALA A 16 2.67 6.74 9.59
CA ALA A 16 3.55 5.57 9.68
C ALA A 16 2.79 4.26 9.80
N HIS A 17 3.45 3.18 9.39
CA HIS A 17 3.12 1.83 9.81
C HIS A 17 3.58 1.65 11.25
N VAL A 18 2.64 1.29 12.12
CA VAL A 18 2.86 1.18 13.56
C VAL A 18 2.48 -0.21 14.06
N ARG A 19 2.85 -0.52 15.30
CA ARG A 19 2.41 -1.75 15.95
C ARG A 19 0.92 -1.67 16.28
N ASP A 20 0.26 -2.81 16.31
CA ASP A 20 -1.19 -2.94 16.51
C ASP A 20 -1.64 -2.79 17.97
N ASP A 21 -0.71 -2.76 18.93
CA ASP A 21 -1.04 -2.68 20.35
C ASP A 21 -1.54 -1.27 20.77
N ASP A 22 -0.96 -0.19 20.24
CA ASP A 22 -1.36 1.19 20.53
C ASP A 22 -1.20 2.13 19.30
N PRO A 23 -1.97 1.98 18.24
CA PRO A 23 -1.84 2.79 17.04
C PRO A 23 -2.14 4.29 17.28
N VAL A 24 -3.02 4.63 18.20
CA VAL A 24 -3.36 6.03 18.50
C VAL A 24 -2.22 6.72 19.24
N GLY A 25 -1.66 6.08 20.27
CA GLY A 25 -0.48 6.59 20.99
C GLY A 25 0.75 6.68 20.08
N ALA A 26 0.99 5.63 19.28
CA ALA A 26 2.09 5.62 18.32
C ALA A 26 2.00 6.74 17.27
N ALA A 27 0.78 7.08 16.83
CA ALA A 27 0.54 8.22 15.93
C ALA A 27 0.91 9.54 16.61
N ALA A 28 0.48 9.72 17.85
CA ALA A 28 0.76 10.94 18.62
C ALA A 28 2.27 11.14 18.85
N GLU A 29 2.99 10.09 19.22
CA GLU A 29 4.44 10.10 19.41
C GLU A 29 5.23 10.50 18.16
N ARG A 30 4.77 10.05 16.98
CA ARG A 30 5.40 10.35 15.68
C ARG A 30 4.88 11.61 15.03
N GLY A 31 3.86 12.24 15.62
CA GLY A 31 3.13 13.33 14.99
C GLY A 31 2.40 12.90 13.71
N ALA A 32 2.06 11.63 13.57
CA ALA A 32 1.42 11.06 12.37
C ALA A 32 -0.06 11.50 12.26
N GLU A 33 -0.54 11.66 11.03
CA GLU A 33 -1.94 11.91 10.68
C GLU A 33 -2.58 10.70 9.99
N VAL A 34 -1.74 9.74 9.62
CA VAL A 34 -2.14 8.46 9.01
C VAL A 34 -1.50 7.34 9.82
N VAL A 35 -2.25 6.29 10.09
CA VAL A 35 -1.70 5.07 10.67
C VAL A 35 -2.03 3.86 9.82
N GLN A 36 -1.07 2.98 9.70
CA GLN A 36 -1.26 1.66 9.13
C GLN A 36 -0.77 0.62 10.13
N PHE A 37 -1.49 -0.49 10.25
CA PHE A 37 -1.09 -1.60 11.10
C PHE A 37 -1.68 -2.93 10.61
N PHE A 38 -1.22 -4.04 11.18
CA PHE A 38 -1.81 -5.36 10.97
C PHE A 38 -2.90 -5.64 12.00
N MET A 39 -4.02 -6.24 11.60
CA MET A 39 -5.07 -6.69 12.52
C MET A 39 -4.94 -8.18 12.91
N SER A 40 -3.88 -8.84 12.48
CA SER A 40 -3.53 -10.21 12.83
C SER A 40 -2.03 -10.43 12.59
N ASP A 41 -1.50 -11.58 13.04
CA ASP A 41 -0.12 -11.95 12.76
C ASP A 41 0.19 -11.86 11.25
N PRO A 42 1.14 -10.99 10.82
CA PRO A 42 1.47 -10.78 9.41
C PRO A 42 2.03 -12.02 8.71
N GLN A 43 2.52 -13.01 9.44
CA GLN A 43 3.00 -14.29 8.92
C GLN A 43 1.98 -15.42 9.13
N GLY A 44 0.76 -15.10 9.56
CA GLY A 44 -0.27 -16.07 9.93
C GLY A 44 -1.47 -16.09 8.99
N TRP A 45 -2.31 -17.12 9.16
CA TRP A 45 -3.58 -17.29 8.46
C TRP A 45 -4.80 -17.07 9.36
N LYS A 46 -4.57 -16.58 10.59
CA LYS A 46 -5.64 -16.39 11.56
C LYS A 46 -6.54 -15.24 11.12
N LYS A 47 -7.85 -15.44 11.33
CA LYS A 47 -8.84 -14.38 11.18
C LYS A 47 -8.52 -13.22 12.13
N PRO A 48 -8.62 -11.95 11.69
CA PRO A 48 -8.48 -10.79 12.57
C PRO A 48 -9.52 -10.82 13.69
N GLN A 49 -9.15 -10.31 14.85
CA GLN A 49 -10.04 -10.12 15.99
C GLN A 49 -10.46 -8.65 16.08
N PRO A 50 -11.56 -8.33 16.78
CA PRO A 50 -11.90 -6.94 17.06
C PRO A 50 -10.74 -6.20 17.71
N HIS A 51 -10.44 -5.02 17.20
CA HIS A 51 -9.30 -4.23 17.72
C HIS A 51 -9.65 -3.57 19.05
N PRO A 52 -8.80 -3.64 20.09
CA PRO A 52 -9.10 -3.09 21.41
C PRO A 52 -9.30 -1.57 21.41
N GLN A 53 -8.64 -0.84 20.49
CA GLN A 53 -8.78 0.62 20.36
C GLN A 53 -9.80 1.06 19.29
N THR A 54 -10.75 0.21 18.91
CA THR A 54 -11.76 0.54 17.88
C THR A 54 -12.44 1.88 18.14
N GLU A 55 -12.93 2.13 19.36
CA GLU A 55 -13.61 3.38 19.71
C GLU A 55 -12.66 4.61 19.63
N ALA A 56 -11.42 4.45 20.08
CA ALA A 56 -10.43 5.53 20.02
C ALA A 56 -10.03 5.86 18.57
N LEU A 57 -9.86 4.86 17.71
CA LEU A 57 -9.59 5.04 16.29
C LEU A 57 -10.73 5.75 15.58
N LEU A 58 -11.99 5.33 15.82
CA LEU A 58 -13.18 5.95 15.23
C LEU A 58 -13.40 7.40 15.73
N ALA A 59 -12.97 7.73 16.96
CA ALA A 59 -13.07 9.08 17.53
C ALA A 59 -11.90 9.99 17.14
N SER A 60 -10.83 9.44 16.58
CA SER A 60 -9.63 10.19 16.18
C SER A 60 -9.82 10.89 14.83
N ASP A 61 -8.93 11.86 14.54
CA ASP A 61 -8.79 12.47 13.20
C ASP A 61 -7.77 11.71 12.34
N LEU A 62 -7.41 10.47 12.68
CA LEU A 62 -6.45 9.67 11.95
C LEU A 62 -7.08 9.06 10.69
N ASP A 63 -6.33 9.10 9.60
CA ASP A 63 -6.62 8.21 8.47
C ASP A 63 -6.06 6.82 8.79
N VAL A 64 -6.93 5.83 8.84
CA VAL A 64 -6.56 4.46 9.19
C VAL A 64 -6.46 3.61 7.92
N PHE A 65 -5.38 2.85 7.78
CA PHE A 65 -5.20 1.82 6.77
C PHE A 65 -4.81 0.51 7.44
N ILE A 66 -5.23 -0.60 6.85
CA ILE A 66 -4.89 -1.93 7.34
C ILE A 66 -4.04 -2.65 6.31
N HIS A 67 -2.92 -3.23 6.73
CA HIS A 67 -2.13 -4.08 5.86
C HIS A 67 -2.54 -5.54 6.05
N ALA A 68 -2.78 -6.23 4.96
CA ALA A 68 -3.10 -7.66 4.97
C ALA A 68 -1.84 -8.50 5.26
N PRO A 69 -1.97 -9.69 5.86
CA PRO A 69 -0.83 -10.58 6.10
C PRO A 69 -0.04 -10.91 4.84
N TYR A 70 1.29 -10.99 4.96
CA TYR A 70 2.21 -11.30 3.86
C TYR A 70 1.99 -12.68 3.22
N MET A 71 1.35 -13.59 3.96
CA MET A 71 1.04 -14.95 3.46
C MET A 71 -0.03 -14.96 2.37
N ILE A 72 -0.76 -13.86 2.20
CA ILE A 72 -1.84 -13.75 1.22
C ILE A 72 -1.25 -13.72 -0.20
N ASN A 73 -1.73 -14.62 -1.06
CA ASN A 73 -1.38 -14.66 -2.46
C ASN A 73 -2.62 -15.04 -3.31
N VAL A 74 -3.36 -14.02 -3.74
CA VAL A 74 -4.58 -14.18 -4.55
C VAL A 74 -4.26 -14.70 -5.95
N ALA A 75 -3.07 -14.40 -6.47
CA ALA A 75 -2.61 -14.84 -7.79
C ALA A 75 -2.30 -16.34 -7.87
N SER A 76 -1.96 -16.98 -6.75
CA SER A 76 -1.45 -18.34 -6.70
C SER A 76 -2.32 -19.34 -7.50
N LEU A 77 -1.68 -20.22 -8.28
CA LEU A 77 -2.36 -21.31 -8.97
C LEU A 77 -2.70 -22.46 -8.01
N ASN A 78 -2.04 -22.53 -6.85
CA ASN A 78 -2.32 -23.52 -5.83
C ASN A 78 -3.60 -23.17 -5.05
N ASN A 79 -4.64 -23.98 -5.19
CA ASN A 79 -5.91 -23.80 -4.48
C ASN A 79 -5.78 -23.78 -2.95
N LYS A 80 -4.77 -24.48 -2.38
CA LYS A 80 -4.51 -24.49 -0.94
C LYS A 80 -3.96 -23.17 -0.42
N ILE A 81 -3.47 -22.30 -1.30
CA ILE A 81 -3.00 -20.93 -1.01
C ILE A 81 -4.07 -19.92 -1.45
N ARG A 82 -4.53 -20.00 -2.71
CA ARG A 82 -5.45 -19.01 -3.29
C ARG A 82 -6.78 -18.92 -2.56
N ILE A 83 -7.41 -20.06 -2.23
CA ILE A 83 -8.74 -20.06 -1.59
C ILE A 83 -8.67 -19.44 -0.20
N PRO A 84 -7.74 -19.85 0.70
CA PRO A 84 -7.56 -19.18 1.98
C PRO A 84 -7.18 -17.69 1.84
N SER A 85 -6.35 -17.32 0.85
CA SER A 85 -5.97 -15.93 0.58
C SER A 85 -7.20 -15.06 0.31
N ARG A 86 -8.05 -15.47 -0.62
CA ARG A 86 -9.29 -14.75 -0.96
C ARG A 86 -10.21 -14.57 0.26
N LYS A 87 -10.39 -15.64 1.03
CA LYS A 87 -11.18 -15.58 2.27
C LYS A 87 -10.56 -14.62 3.29
N ASN A 88 -9.24 -14.63 3.40
CA ASN A 88 -8.51 -13.80 4.36
C ASN A 88 -8.61 -12.31 3.98
N VAL A 89 -8.49 -11.95 2.69
CA VAL A 89 -8.71 -10.58 2.21
C VAL A 89 -10.12 -10.08 2.59
N ILE A 90 -11.17 -10.88 2.36
CA ILE A 90 -12.54 -10.51 2.71
C ILE A 90 -12.66 -10.25 4.22
N GLN A 91 -12.15 -11.16 5.05
CA GLN A 91 -12.22 -11.06 6.51
C GLN A 91 -11.43 -9.84 7.03
N HIS A 92 -10.29 -9.50 6.43
CA HIS A 92 -9.54 -8.30 6.80
C HIS A 92 -10.23 -7.02 6.32
N ALA A 93 -10.88 -7.02 5.16
CA ALA A 93 -11.68 -5.87 4.71
C ALA A 93 -12.89 -5.62 5.64
N GLU A 94 -13.57 -6.69 6.09
CA GLU A 94 -14.63 -6.58 7.09
C GLU A 94 -14.12 -6.04 8.43
N ALA A 95 -12.98 -6.54 8.90
CA ALA A 95 -12.36 -6.06 10.14
C ALA A 95 -11.86 -4.62 10.02
N ALA A 96 -11.24 -4.26 8.89
CA ALA A 96 -10.80 -2.90 8.59
C ALA A 96 -11.95 -1.89 8.66
N ALA A 97 -13.14 -2.27 8.16
CA ALA A 97 -14.32 -1.42 8.26
C ALA A 97 -14.73 -1.12 9.71
N THR A 98 -14.50 -2.04 10.65
CA THR A 98 -14.85 -1.83 12.07
C THR A 98 -14.04 -0.73 12.74
N VAL A 99 -12.84 -0.46 12.27
CA VAL A 99 -11.95 0.61 12.79
C VAL A 99 -11.97 1.88 11.90
N GLY A 100 -12.90 1.95 10.96
CA GLY A 100 -13.04 3.11 10.06
C GLY A 100 -11.90 3.22 9.03
N ALA A 101 -11.25 2.12 8.69
CA ALA A 101 -10.15 2.14 7.74
C ALA A 101 -10.59 2.60 6.35
N LYS A 102 -9.74 3.37 5.69
CA LYS A 102 -9.93 3.89 4.32
C LYS A 102 -9.52 2.92 3.24
N GLY A 103 -8.77 1.88 3.59
CA GLY A 103 -8.35 0.84 2.66
C GLY A 103 -7.65 -0.33 3.35
N LEU A 104 -7.62 -1.45 2.62
CA LEU A 104 -6.87 -2.66 2.95
C LEU A 104 -5.77 -2.85 1.91
N ILE A 105 -4.52 -2.81 2.32
CA ILE A 105 -3.37 -3.03 1.45
C ILE A 105 -3.12 -4.53 1.30
N VAL A 106 -2.93 -4.98 0.05
CA VAL A 106 -2.64 -6.37 -0.28
C VAL A 106 -1.55 -6.41 -1.35
N HIS A 107 -0.46 -7.12 -1.11
CA HIS A 107 0.56 -7.34 -2.12
C HIS A 107 -0.01 -7.96 -3.39
N GLY A 108 0.52 -7.60 -4.56
CA GLY A 108 0.07 -8.14 -5.84
C GLY A 108 0.17 -9.67 -5.97
N GLY A 109 0.95 -10.30 -5.10
CA GLY A 109 1.15 -11.74 -5.11
C GLY A 109 1.97 -12.22 -6.31
N HIS A 110 2.06 -13.54 -6.47
CA HIS A 110 2.90 -14.13 -7.49
C HIS A 110 2.42 -15.52 -7.91
N VAL A 111 2.84 -15.96 -9.08
CA VAL A 111 2.81 -17.36 -9.50
C VAL A 111 4.17 -18.01 -9.27
N THR A 112 4.21 -19.33 -9.13
CA THR A 112 5.46 -20.07 -8.92
C THR A 112 6.27 -20.10 -10.21
N LYS A 113 7.59 -20.17 -10.11
CA LYS A 113 8.48 -20.27 -11.27
C LYS A 113 8.07 -21.41 -12.20
N GLY A 114 7.85 -21.08 -13.48
CA GLY A 114 7.42 -22.01 -14.51
C GLY A 114 5.90 -22.14 -14.70
N GLU A 115 5.11 -21.50 -13.82
CA GLU A 115 3.67 -21.32 -14.01
C GLU A 115 3.39 -20.15 -14.97
N ASP A 116 2.24 -20.15 -15.63
CA ASP A 116 1.83 -19.08 -16.54
C ASP A 116 1.33 -17.86 -15.74
N PRO A 117 1.98 -16.67 -15.85
CA PRO A 117 1.52 -15.45 -15.18
C PRO A 117 0.09 -15.02 -15.58
N ALA A 118 -0.35 -15.37 -16.79
CA ALA A 118 -1.70 -15.03 -17.25
C ALA A 118 -2.79 -15.64 -16.35
N GLU A 119 -2.55 -16.84 -15.80
CA GLU A 119 -3.47 -17.46 -14.84
C GLU A 119 -3.50 -16.70 -13.50
N GLY A 120 -2.37 -16.12 -13.08
CA GLY A 120 -2.30 -15.30 -11.89
C GLY A 120 -3.15 -14.02 -12.02
N PHE A 121 -3.06 -13.32 -13.14
CA PHE A 121 -3.92 -12.16 -13.46
C PHE A 121 -5.39 -12.57 -13.55
N ALA A 122 -5.69 -13.71 -14.20
CA ALA A 122 -7.05 -14.24 -14.26
C ALA A 122 -7.61 -14.61 -12.87
N ASN A 123 -6.76 -15.03 -11.93
CA ASN A 123 -7.15 -15.29 -10.55
C ASN A 123 -7.55 -14.01 -9.80
N TRP A 124 -6.81 -12.92 -10.00
CA TRP A 124 -7.17 -11.60 -9.49
C TRP A 124 -8.49 -11.11 -10.09
N ARG A 125 -8.64 -11.18 -11.43
CA ARG A 125 -9.87 -10.80 -12.13
C ARG A 125 -11.10 -11.54 -11.54
N LYS A 126 -11.04 -12.87 -11.48
CA LYS A 126 -12.13 -13.69 -10.92
C LYS A 126 -12.47 -13.35 -9.47
N PHE A 127 -11.48 -12.93 -8.69
CA PHE A 127 -11.71 -12.54 -7.32
C PHE A 127 -12.46 -11.22 -7.22
N PHE A 128 -12.01 -10.18 -7.93
CA PHE A 128 -12.68 -8.88 -7.94
C PHE A 128 -14.07 -8.96 -8.57
N GLU A 129 -14.20 -9.60 -9.72
CA GLU A 129 -15.49 -9.81 -10.40
C GLU A 129 -16.53 -10.44 -9.48
N ARG A 130 -16.14 -11.50 -8.77
CA ARG A 130 -17.02 -12.15 -7.80
C ARG A 130 -17.37 -11.23 -6.64
N GLN A 131 -16.40 -10.51 -6.08
CA GLN A 131 -16.67 -9.60 -4.96
C GLN A 131 -17.61 -8.46 -5.36
N VAL A 132 -17.44 -7.90 -6.56
CA VAL A 132 -18.36 -6.86 -7.07
C VAL A 132 -19.77 -7.43 -7.23
N ALA A 133 -19.90 -8.65 -7.76
CA ALA A 133 -21.20 -9.32 -7.88
C ALA A 133 -21.86 -9.63 -6.51
N ASP A 134 -21.04 -9.89 -5.47
CA ASP A 134 -21.49 -10.17 -4.09
C ASP A 134 -21.72 -8.87 -3.27
N GLY A 135 -21.60 -7.67 -3.86
CA GLY A 135 -21.86 -6.37 -3.20
C GLY A 135 -20.61 -5.54 -2.89
N GLY A 136 -19.42 -5.98 -3.29
CA GLY A 136 -18.15 -5.28 -3.12
C GLY A 136 -17.39 -5.68 -1.84
N PHE A 137 -16.26 -5.02 -1.62
CA PHE A 137 -15.50 -5.14 -0.37
C PHE A 137 -16.01 -4.14 0.66
N ALA A 138 -15.90 -4.48 1.94
CA ALA A 138 -16.31 -3.60 3.05
C ALA A 138 -15.48 -2.30 3.13
N VAL A 139 -14.22 -2.34 2.67
CA VAL A 139 -13.35 -1.18 2.42
C VAL A 139 -12.64 -1.37 1.08
N PRO A 140 -12.16 -0.31 0.43
CA PRO A 140 -11.35 -0.45 -0.79
C PRO A 140 -10.15 -1.37 -0.59
N VAL A 141 -9.90 -2.27 -1.54
CA VAL A 141 -8.69 -3.10 -1.58
C VAL A 141 -7.66 -2.42 -2.46
N LEU A 142 -6.52 -2.07 -1.89
CA LEU A 142 -5.39 -1.41 -2.55
C LEU A 142 -4.33 -2.47 -2.86
N ILE A 143 -4.08 -2.72 -4.14
CA ILE A 143 -3.03 -3.65 -4.54
C ILE A 143 -1.70 -2.90 -4.52
N GLU A 144 -0.71 -3.47 -3.85
CA GLU A 144 0.61 -2.90 -3.71
C GLU A 144 1.59 -3.52 -4.70
N ASN A 145 2.49 -2.69 -5.28
CA ASN A 145 3.63 -3.18 -6.04
C ASN A 145 4.64 -3.89 -5.12
N THR A 146 5.43 -4.80 -5.69
CA THR A 146 6.35 -5.67 -4.93
C THR A 146 7.78 -5.60 -5.46
N ALA A 147 8.77 -5.76 -4.55
CA ALA A 147 10.19 -5.59 -4.85
C ALA A 147 10.78 -6.68 -5.76
N GLY A 148 10.38 -7.92 -5.59
CA GLY A 148 11.05 -9.06 -6.21
C GLY A 148 10.13 -10.21 -6.61
N GLY A 149 10.75 -11.26 -7.20
CA GLY A 149 10.07 -12.47 -7.67
C GLY A 149 9.77 -12.45 -9.17
N ASP A 150 10.24 -13.49 -9.90
CA ASP A 150 10.09 -13.56 -11.37
C ASP A 150 8.62 -13.73 -11.81
N GLY A 151 7.77 -14.25 -10.94
CA GLY A 151 6.34 -14.45 -11.19
C GLY A 151 5.45 -13.44 -10.48
N ALA A 152 5.99 -12.32 -9.96
CA ALA A 152 5.21 -11.31 -9.21
C ALA A 152 4.29 -10.51 -10.14
N MET A 153 3.01 -10.35 -9.72
CA MET A 153 1.98 -9.72 -10.56
C MET A 153 2.11 -8.20 -10.65
N ALA A 154 2.74 -7.54 -9.67
CA ALA A 154 2.82 -6.09 -9.57
C ALA A 154 4.26 -5.59 -9.37
N ARG A 155 5.27 -6.27 -9.93
CA ARG A 155 6.67 -5.90 -9.73
C ARG A 155 7.14 -4.82 -10.69
N THR A 156 6.92 -5.02 -11.97
CA THR A 156 7.33 -4.09 -13.04
C THR A 156 6.11 -3.39 -13.61
N PHE A 157 6.31 -2.28 -14.30
CA PHE A 157 5.19 -1.58 -14.94
C PHE A 157 4.51 -2.42 -16.01
N ASP A 158 5.23 -3.31 -16.69
CA ASP A 158 4.63 -4.24 -17.65
C ASP A 158 3.71 -5.24 -16.94
N SER A 159 4.14 -5.83 -15.82
CA SER A 159 3.29 -6.74 -15.03
C SER A 159 2.15 -5.99 -14.37
N LEU A 160 2.39 -4.77 -13.86
CA LEU A 160 1.35 -3.92 -13.29
C LEU A 160 0.27 -3.58 -14.31
N LYS A 161 0.65 -3.28 -15.55
CA LYS A 161 -0.31 -3.02 -16.62
C LYS A 161 -1.21 -4.22 -16.87
N LEU A 162 -0.65 -5.43 -16.98
CA LEU A 162 -1.42 -6.66 -17.16
C LEU A 162 -2.36 -6.93 -15.97
N LEU A 163 -1.89 -6.66 -14.75
CA LEU A 163 -2.75 -6.76 -13.57
C LEU A 163 -3.89 -5.75 -13.63
N TRP A 164 -3.62 -4.51 -14.05
CA TRP A 164 -4.63 -3.46 -14.10
C TRP A 164 -5.64 -3.68 -15.23
N ASP A 165 -5.21 -4.23 -16.36
CA ASP A 165 -6.12 -4.71 -17.42
C ASP A 165 -7.09 -5.81 -16.89
N ALA A 166 -6.69 -6.55 -15.85
CA ALA A 166 -7.51 -7.58 -15.23
C ALA A 166 -8.46 -7.06 -14.13
N VAL A 167 -8.07 -6.04 -13.35
CA VAL A 167 -8.81 -5.64 -12.13
C VAL A 167 -9.32 -4.19 -12.15
N GLY A 168 -8.79 -3.32 -12.99
CA GLY A 168 -9.07 -1.88 -12.96
C GLY A 168 -10.56 -1.54 -13.14
N GLU A 169 -11.27 -2.25 -14.01
CA GLU A 169 -12.71 -2.05 -14.23
C GLU A 169 -13.58 -2.37 -13.01
N PHE A 170 -13.05 -3.15 -12.04
CA PHE A 170 -13.75 -3.53 -10.81
C PHE A 170 -13.45 -2.60 -9.63
N GLY A 171 -12.77 -1.48 -9.86
CA GLY A 171 -12.52 -0.47 -8.84
C GLY A 171 -11.38 -0.81 -7.88
N ALA A 172 -10.41 -1.62 -8.31
CA ALA A 172 -9.18 -1.85 -7.53
C ALA A 172 -8.47 -0.53 -7.23
N GLY A 173 -8.05 -0.32 -5.98
CA GLY A 173 -7.15 0.75 -5.59
C GLY A 173 -5.69 0.36 -5.74
N PHE A 174 -4.79 1.33 -5.68
CA PHE A 174 -3.35 1.12 -5.80
C PHE A 174 -2.58 1.74 -4.64
N CYS A 175 -1.67 0.98 -4.06
CA CYS A 175 -0.65 1.45 -3.12
C CYS A 175 0.71 1.44 -3.83
N LEU A 176 1.36 2.60 -3.89
CA LEU A 176 2.71 2.72 -4.46
C LEU A 176 3.75 2.63 -3.35
N ASP A 177 4.54 1.56 -3.31
CA ASP A 177 5.74 1.49 -2.48
C ASP A 177 6.98 1.89 -3.28
N THR A 178 7.71 2.89 -2.75
CA THR A 178 8.90 3.46 -3.40
C THR A 178 10.13 2.57 -3.28
N CYS A 179 10.31 1.87 -2.16
CA CYS A 179 11.38 0.88 -1.99
C CYS A 179 11.18 -0.30 -2.94
N HIS A 180 9.95 -0.81 -3.01
CA HIS A 180 9.62 -1.91 -3.93
C HIS A 180 9.84 -1.55 -5.39
N ALA A 181 9.41 -0.35 -5.81
CA ALA A 181 9.65 0.12 -7.18
C ALA A 181 11.15 0.24 -7.48
N PHE A 182 11.91 0.86 -6.58
CA PHE A 182 13.36 1.00 -6.70
C PHE A 182 14.07 -0.37 -6.74
N ALA A 183 13.69 -1.28 -5.87
CA ALA A 183 14.24 -2.64 -5.84
C ALA A 183 13.86 -3.46 -7.07
N ALA A 184 12.69 -3.21 -7.67
CA ALA A 184 12.27 -3.84 -8.92
C ALA A 184 13.01 -3.30 -10.16
N GLY A 185 13.73 -2.16 -10.03
CA GLY A 185 14.44 -1.51 -11.13
C GLY A 185 13.62 -0.43 -11.84
N GLU A 186 12.55 0.06 -11.21
CA GLU A 186 11.74 1.17 -11.72
C GLU A 186 12.26 2.50 -11.19
N ASP A 187 12.61 3.42 -12.09
CA ASP A 187 13.08 4.75 -11.72
C ASP A 187 11.98 5.54 -11.01
N LEU A 188 12.32 6.23 -9.91
CA LEU A 188 11.38 7.05 -9.16
C LEU A 188 11.11 8.41 -9.80
N VAL A 189 11.92 8.85 -10.76
CA VAL A 189 11.69 10.11 -11.49
C VAL A 189 10.40 9.98 -12.31
N GLY A 190 9.42 10.83 -12.01
CA GLY A 190 8.11 10.82 -12.68
C GLY A 190 7.28 9.55 -12.45
N ILE A 191 7.59 8.77 -11.40
CA ILE A 191 6.91 7.49 -11.12
C ILE A 191 5.41 7.65 -10.91
N VAL A 192 5.00 8.73 -10.25
CA VAL A 192 3.58 9.02 -9.99
C VAL A 192 2.77 9.11 -11.27
N ASP A 193 3.27 9.87 -12.26
CA ASP A 193 2.58 10.02 -13.54
C ASP A 193 2.58 8.70 -14.33
N ARG A 194 3.72 7.97 -14.33
CA ARG A 194 3.82 6.67 -15.01
C ARG A 194 2.88 5.63 -14.41
N VAL A 195 2.77 5.58 -13.09
CA VAL A 195 1.83 4.69 -12.39
C VAL A 195 0.40 5.12 -12.67
N LYS A 196 0.07 6.41 -12.56
CA LYS A 196 -1.28 6.91 -12.86
C LYS A 196 -1.70 6.68 -14.32
N ALA A 197 -0.74 6.67 -15.25
CA ALA A 197 -1.03 6.31 -16.65
C ALA A 197 -1.48 4.84 -16.82
N ILE A 198 -1.08 3.95 -15.90
CA ILE A 198 -1.47 2.53 -15.88
C ILE A 198 -2.75 2.34 -15.06
N THR A 199 -2.74 2.85 -13.83
CA THR A 199 -3.75 2.53 -12.80
C THR A 199 -4.92 3.54 -12.77
N GLY A 200 -4.74 4.71 -13.38
CA GLY A 200 -5.67 5.84 -13.30
C GLY A 200 -5.65 6.57 -11.95
N ARG A 201 -5.03 5.99 -10.91
CA ARG A 201 -5.03 6.49 -9.53
C ARG A 201 -3.87 5.97 -8.70
N ILE A 202 -3.56 6.66 -7.61
CA ILE A 202 -2.80 6.16 -6.47
C ILE A 202 -3.61 6.55 -5.23
N ASP A 203 -3.88 5.60 -4.35
CA ASP A 203 -4.73 5.80 -3.17
C ASP A 203 -3.93 5.94 -1.88
N LEU A 204 -2.73 5.37 -1.85
CA LEU A 204 -1.77 5.42 -0.77
C LEU A 204 -0.35 5.35 -1.34
N VAL A 205 0.60 6.00 -0.69
CA VAL A 205 2.02 5.80 -0.94
C VAL A 205 2.66 5.20 0.31
N HIS A 206 3.33 4.05 0.18
CA HIS A 206 4.34 3.60 1.11
C HIS A 206 5.67 4.27 0.72
N LEU A 207 6.09 5.24 1.52
CA LEU A 207 7.27 6.04 1.22
C LEU A 207 8.46 5.57 2.02
N ASN A 208 9.22 4.70 1.42
CA ASN A 208 10.35 4.03 2.05
C ASN A 208 11.62 4.28 1.25
N SER A 209 12.75 4.52 1.95
CA SER A 209 14.05 4.33 1.32
C SER A 209 14.46 2.86 1.35
N SER A 210 15.58 2.52 0.74
CA SER A 210 16.05 1.14 0.63
C SER A 210 17.44 1.00 1.26
N ARG A 211 17.72 -0.15 1.87
CA ARG A 211 19.08 -0.55 2.29
C ARG A 211 19.92 -1.04 1.12
N ASP A 212 19.28 -1.44 0.04
CA ASP A 212 19.92 -2.09 -1.09
C ASP A 212 20.02 -1.13 -2.29
N GLU A 213 20.80 -1.54 -3.28
CA GLU A 213 20.99 -0.81 -4.52
C GLU A 213 19.77 -0.95 -5.45
N PHE A 214 19.68 -0.03 -6.41
CA PHE A 214 18.68 -0.06 -7.47
C PHE A 214 18.66 -1.40 -8.22
N GLY A 215 17.48 -1.95 -8.41
CA GLY A 215 17.28 -3.23 -9.09
C GLY A 215 17.69 -4.46 -8.28
N SER A 216 17.91 -4.33 -6.98
CA SER A 216 18.35 -5.44 -6.10
C SER A 216 17.35 -6.58 -5.95
N SER A 217 16.07 -6.36 -6.25
CA SER A 217 14.97 -7.29 -5.99
C SER A 217 14.77 -7.64 -4.50
N ARG A 218 15.27 -6.80 -3.60
CA ARG A 218 15.21 -7.03 -2.15
C ARG A 218 14.30 -6.01 -1.50
N ASP A 219 13.38 -6.51 -0.71
CA ASP A 219 12.48 -5.72 0.12
C ASP A 219 13.13 -5.51 1.49
N ARG A 220 13.86 -4.40 1.64
CA ARG A 220 14.48 -4.00 2.90
C ARG A 220 14.44 -2.48 3.04
N HIS A 221 13.43 -2.00 3.76
CA HIS A 221 13.22 -0.60 4.02
C HIS A 221 14.33 0.01 4.89
N ASP A 222 14.60 1.30 4.65
CA ASP A 222 15.44 2.15 5.49
C ASP A 222 14.79 3.53 5.66
N ASN A 223 15.26 4.27 6.67
CA ASN A 223 14.84 5.64 6.86
C ASN A 223 15.29 6.53 5.69
N ILE A 224 14.56 7.61 5.45
CA ILE A 224 14.74 8.48 4.27
C ILE A 224 16.16 9.02 4.16
N LYS A 225 16.76 9.41 5.29
CA LYS A 225 18.10 10.04 5.32
C LYS A 225 19.25 9.04 5.32
N THR A 226 19.00 7.77 5.61
CA THR A 226 20.05 6.74 5.77
C THR A 226 20.07 5.73 4.65
N GLY A 227 18.96 5.56 3.96
CA GLY A 227 18.84 4.62 2.85
C GLY A 227 19.51 5.11 1.57
N THR A 228 19.50 4.26 0.55
CA THR A 228 20.18 4.45 -0.73
C THR A 228 19.41 5.31 -1.74
N ILE A 229 18.10 5.47 -1.54
CA ILE A 229 17.27 6.30 -2.42
C ILE A 229 17.45 7.76 -2.07
N ASP A 230 17.67 8.59 -3.09
CA ASP A 230 17.82 10.04 -2.93
C ASP A 230 16.57 10.65 -2.23
N ALA A 231 16.80 11.38 -1.14
CA ALA A 231 15.73 11.93 -0.31
C ALA A 231 14.89 13.00 -1.06
N ASP A 232 15.48 13.72 -2.01
CA ASP A 232 14.76 14.71 -2.83
C ASP A 232 13.86 14.01 -3.87
N GLN A 233 14.26 12.84 -4.38
CA GLN A 233 13.37 12.00 -5.21
C GLN A 233 12.17 11.49 -4.42
N LEU A 234 12.37 11.03 -3.18
CA LEU A 234 11.27 10.60 -2.30
C LEU A 234 10.33 11.78 -1.99
N ALA A 235 10.87 12.96 -1.69
CA ALA A 235 10.06 14.15 -1.47
C ALA A 235 9.25 14.56 -2.71
N ALA A 236 9.81 14.40 -3.92
CA ALA A 236 9.10 14.67 -5.17
C ALA A 236 7.92 13.71 -5.40
N VAL A 237 8.02 12.44 -4.99
CA VAL A 237 6.90 11.49 -5.01
C VAL A 237 5.77 12.01 -4.13
N VAL A 238 6.06 12.43 -2.89
CA VAL A 238 5.06 12.99 -1.96
C VAL A 238 4.38 14.21 -2.57
N ALA A 239 5.15 15.15 -3.10
CA ALA A 239 4.62 16.40 -3.66
C ALA A 239 3.65 16.18 -4.84
N THR A 240 3.75 15.07 -5.55
CA THR A 240 2.99 14.78 -6.77
C THR A 240 1.90 13.72 -6.60
N ALA A 241 1.99 12.88 -5.57
CA ALA A 241 1.08 11.75 -5.37
C ALA A 241 -0.38 12.17 -5.19
N GLY A 242 -0.65 13.18 -4.35
CA GLY A 242 -2.00 13.71 -4.11
C GLY A 242 -2.89 12.77 -3.26
N CYS A 243 -2.28 11.86 -2.51
CA CYS A 243 -2.95 10.89 -1.64
C CYS A 243 -2.18 10.76 -0.32
N PRO A 244 -2.74 10.11 0.73
CA PRO A 244 -2.04 9.88 1.98
C PRO A 244 -0.72 9.14 1.80
N VAL A 245 0.21 9.35 2.74
CA VAL A 245 1.55 8.76 2.73
C VAL A 245 1.81 8.06 4.07
N VAL A 246 2.35 6.85 4.02
CA VAL A 246 2.78 6.05 5.16
C VAL A 246 4.25 5.69 5.01
N VAL A 247 5.06 5.93 6.02
CA VAL A 247 6.43 5.39 6.11
C VAL A 247 6.39 4.05 6.83
N GLU A 248 7.09 3.05 6.29
CA GLU A 248 7.29 1.72 6.90
C GLU A 248 8.76 1.50 7.25
N THR A 249 9.44 2.60 7.47
CA THR A 249 10.86 2.67 7.82
C THR A 249 11.09 2.18 9.26
N PRO A 250 12.34 1.92 9.67
CA PRO A 250 12.65 1.57 11.06
C PRO A 250 12.06 2.56 12.07
N ASP A 251 11.45 2.03 13.14
CA ASP A 251 10.64 2.78 14.13
C ASP A 251 11.35 4.00 14.70
N GLU A 252 12.64 3.89 14.99
CA GLU A 252 13.44 4.94 15.63
C GLU A 252 13.55 6.21 14.77
N GLY A 253 13.42 6.08 13.44
CA GLY A 253 13.53 7.20 12.49
C GLY A 253 12.20 7.72 11.94
N GLN A 254 11.07 7.07 12.22
CA GLN A 254 9.78 7.42 11.60
C GLN A 254 9.33 8.86 11.88
N ALA A 255 9.52 9.34 13.10
CA ALA A 255 9.17 10.74 13.45
C ALA A 255 10.01 11.75 12.64
N ASP A 256 11.30 11.48 12.46
CA ASP A 256 12.20 12.32 11.66
C ASP A 256 11.86 12.26 10.16
N ASP A 257 11.49 11.09 9.65
CA ASP A 257 11.04 10.90 8.28
C ASP A 257 9.75 11.70 8.01
N ILE A 258 8.76 11.60 8.90
CA ILE A 258 7.51 12.36 8.82
C ILE A 258 7.77 13.87 8.85
N ALA A 259 8.63 14.33 9.77
CA ALA A 259 8.99 15.74 9.87
C ALA A 259 9.70 16.25 8.60
N PHE A 260 10.64 15.47 8.06
CA PHE A 260 11.34 15.77 6.81
C PHE A 260 10.37 15.91 5.64
N LEU A 261 9.44 14.97 5.48
CA LEU A 261 8.48 14.97 4.38
C LEU A 261 7.53 16.16 4.47
N ARG A 262 7.08 16.53 5.67
CA ARG A 262 6.23 17.71 5.87
C ARG A 262 6.91 19.02 5.50
N ASP A 263 8.17 19.18 5.87
CA ASP A 263 8.95 20.38 5.49
C ASP A 263 9.07 20.50 3.96
N ARG A 264 9.21 19.37 3.26
CA ARG A 264 9.35 19.37 1.81
C ARG A 264 8.01 19.46 1.07
N ALA A 265 6.94 18.84 1.58
CA ALA A 265 5.60 18.91 0.98
C ALA A 265 4.93 20.29 1.17
N GLY A 266 5.39 21.08 2.13
CA GLY A 266 4.90 22.45 2.39
C GLY A 266 5.56 23.54 1.55
N ARG A 267 6.54 23.17 0.72
CA ARG A 267 7.26 24.07 -0.19
C ARG A 267 6.72 23.95 -1.59
#